data_d05b12245c881ce91cf014cad17ee1d8
#
_entry.id   d05b12245c881ce91cf014cad17ee1d8
#
_cell.length_a   1.000
_cell.length_b   1.000
_cell.length_c   1.000
_cell.angle_alpha   90.00
_cell.angle_beta   90.00
_cell.angle_gamma   90.00
#
_symmetry.space_group_name_H-M   'P 1'
#
loop_
_entity.id
_entity.type
_entity.pdbx_description
1 polymer ?
#
loop_
_entity_poly.entity_id
_entity_poly.type
_entity_poly.pdbx_seq_one_letter_code
_entity_poly.pdbx_strand_id
1 'polypeptide(L)'
;TSIFTAYAAKHHFDEIHYLDIVDCNGGDHGKAFATNFNPEINIREVTQKGKYYEEGNWKETAPHEISRMINYPNIGPRKSYLINHEELESLVKNFPTLRRARFWMTFGDEYLTHLRVIQNIGMAGIEPIDFQGNQIIPLQFLKEVLPDPGSLAEKYDGETSIGCRISGIKNGRHQTYYIYNNCDHRAAYLETGAQGVSYTTGVPAALGAKMMISGKWKGSGVFNVEDFDPDPFLEDLGKNGLVWHEIKEANLEMD
;
A
#
# COMPACT_ATOMS: atom_id res chain seq x y z
N THR A 1 -6.06 3.75 1.91
CA THR A 1 -6.08 4.44 0.60
C THR A 1 -7.49 4.52 0.05
N SER A 2 -8.31 3.47 0.08
CA SER A 2 -9.70 3.52 -0.40
C SER A 2 -10.55 4.60 0.30
N ILE A 3 -10.41 4.75 1.63
CA ILE A 3 -11.06 5.84 2.39
C ILE A 3 -10.55 7.23 1.98
N PHE A 4 -9.26 7.38 1.67
CA PHE A 4 -8.71 8.63 1.17
C PHE A 4 -9.30 8.99 -0.18
N THR A 5 -9.48 8.01 -1.07
CA THR A 5 -10.14 8.21 -2.37
C THR A 5 -11.61 8.60 -2.20
N ALA A 6 -12.34 7.93 -1.29
CA ALA A 6 -13.73 8.26 -0.98
C ALA A 6 -13.87 9.69 -0.41
N TYR A 7 -12.95 10.09 0.48
CA TYR A 7 -12.93 11.44 1.03
C TYR A 7 -12.67 12.49 -0.05
N ALA A 8 -11.70 12.24 -0.91
CA ALA A 8 -11.42 13.14 -2.04
C ALA A 8 -12.62 13.26 -2.99
N ALA A 9 -13.27 12.15 -3.33
CA ALA A 9 -14.47 12.13 -4.15
C ALA A 9 -15.59 12.97 -3.51
N LYS A 10 -15.82 12.79 -2.23
CA LYS A 10 -16.90 13.51 -1.51
C LYS A 10 -16.67 15.01 -1.45
N HIS A 11 -15.44 15.45 -1.16
CA HIS A 11 -15.17 16.85 -0.82
C HIS A 11 -14.49 17.65 -1.93
N HIS A 12 -13.69 17.00 -2.77
CA HIS A 12 -12.79 17.70 -3.68
C HIS A 12 -13.05 17.46 -5.16
N PHE A 13 -13.82 16.46 -5.54
CA PHE A 13 -14.05 16.16 -6.95
C PHE A 13 -15.53 15.95 -7.26
N ASP A 14 -15.94 16.34 -8.46
CA ASP A 14 -17.19 15.92 -9.10
C ASP A 14 -16.93 14.66 -9.94
N GLU A 15 -15.72 14.56 -10.52
CA GLU A 15 -15.25 13.40 -11.28
C GLU A 15 -13.78 13.15 -10.97
N ILE A 16 -13.41 11.91 -10.61
CA ILE A 16 -12.02 11.47 -10.49
C ILE A 16 -11.63 10.79 -11.79
N HIS A 17 -10.54 11.28 -12.43
CA HIS A 17 -10.06 10.72 -13.69
C HIS A 17 -8.78 9.87 -13.51
N TYR A 18 -7.87 10.28 -12.65
CA TYR A 18 -6.60 9.61 -12.43
C TYR A 18 -6.35 9.40 -10.95
N LEU A 19 -5.97 8.18 -10.59
CA LEU A 19 -5.62 7.77 -9.25
C LEU A 19 -4.28 7.05 -9.26
N ASP A 20 -3.30 7.59 -8.57
CA ASP A 20 -2.05 6.91 -8.23
C ASP A 20 -2.01 6.71 -6.71
N ILE A 21 -2.14 5.48 -6.25
CA ILE A 21 -1.87 5.10 -4.87
C ILE A 21 -0.36 4.97 -4.74
N VAL A 22 0.19 5.58 -3.71
CA VAL A 22 1.65 5.62 -3.49
C VAL A 22 1.95 5.12 -2.08
N ASP A 23 2.82 4.13 -2.00
CA ASP A 23 3.23 3.48 -0.76
C ASP A 23 4.75 3.48 -0.66
N CYS A 24 5.26 4.14 0.37
CA CYS A 24 6.65 4.16 0.71
C CYS A 24 6.85 3.61 2.12
N ASN A 25 7.54 2.50 2.22
CA ASN A 25 8.10 2.04 3.48
C ASN A 25 9.57 2.47 3.53
N GLY A 26 9.80 3.67 4.04
CA GLY A 26 11.13 4.27 4.14
C GLY A 26 11.77 3.93 5.48
N GLY A 27 13.07 3.66 5.46
CA GLY A 27 13.84 3.42 6.68
C GLY A 27 14.79 2.24 6.57
N ASP A 28 15.38 1.89 7.71
CA ASP A 28 16.36 0.80 7.84
C ASP A 28 16.08 -0.01 9.12
N HIS A 29 15.92 -1.31 8.97
CA HIS A 29 15.77 -2.28 10.06
C HIS A 29 17.05 -3.08 10.32
N GLY A 30 18.15 -2.72 9.67
CA GLY A 30 19.48 -3.35 9.88
C GLY A 30 19.62 -4.76 9.31
N LYS A 31 18.76 -5.19 8.39
CA LYS A 31 18.82 -6.50 7.72
C LYS A 31 18.93 -6.29 6.22
N ALA A 32 19.85 -7.03 5.57
CA ALA A 32 20.03 -6.99 4.14
C ALA A 32 18.79 -7.46 3.35
N PHE A 33 18.06 -8.43 3.90
CA PHE A 33 16.79 -8.91 3.37
C PHE A 33 15.86 -9.35 4.50
N ALA A 34 14.69 -8.74 4.55
CA ALA A 34 13.58 -9.13 5.42
C ALA A 34 12.28 -8.60 4.82
N THR A 35 11.14 -9.10 5.29
CA THR A 35 9.82 -8.63 4.89
C THR A 35 9.11 -7.99 6.07
N ASN A 36 8.34 -6.93 5.83
CA ASN A 36 7.66 -6.19 6.91
C ASN A 36 6.36 -6.84 7.38
N PHE A 37 5.89 -7.83 6.67
CA PHE A 37 4.74 -8.68 7.01
C PHE A 37 5.01 -10.11 6.54
N ASN A 38 4.03 -10.99 6.57
CA ASN A 38 4.18 -12.41 6.25
C ASN A 38 5.07 -12.62 4.99
N PRO A 39 6.24 -13.28 5.11
CA PRO A 39 7.19 -13.41 4.01
C PRO A 39 6.62 -14.10 2.77
N GLU A 40 5.76 -15.11 2.96
CA GLU A 40 5.13 -15.81 1.84
C GLU A 40 4.23 -14.87 1.04
N ILE A 41 3.37 -14.12 1.71
CA ILE A 41 2.45 -13.16 1.06
C ILE A 41 3.27 -12.07 0.37
N ASN A 42 4.22 -11.46 1.08
CA ASN A 42 5.06 -10.40 0.55
C ASN A 42 5.83 -10.84 -0.71
N ILE A 43 6.56 -11.97 -0.64
CA ILE A 43 7.35 -12.45 -1.78
C ILE A 43 6.44 -12.78 -2.97
N ARG A 44 5.28 -13.42 -2.75
CA ARG A 44 4.33 -13.72 -3.81
C ARG A 44 3.78 -12.47 -4.46
N GLU A 45 3.42 -11.47 -3.68
CA GLU A 45 2.88 -10.20 -4.17
C GLU A 45 3.90 -9.44 -5.02
N VAL A 46 5.12 -9.23 -4.50
CA VAL A 46 6.15 -8.46 -5.22
C VAL A 46 6.77 -9.21 -6.41
N THR A 47 6.59 -10.52 -6.52
CA THR A 47 7.07 -11.29 -7.67
C THR A 47 6.03 -11.48 -8.77
N GLN A 48 4.79 -11.05 -8.55
CA GLN A 48 3.73 -11.08 -9.54
C GLN A 48 3.95 -10.05 -10.64
N LYS A 49 3.22 -10.24 -11.75
CA LYS A 49 3.05 -9.21 -12.78
C LYS A 49 2.42 -7.97 -12.16
N GLY A 50 2.89 -6.80 -12.55
CA GLY A 50 2.20 -5.56 -12.29
C GLY A 50 0.85 -5.55 -13.01
N LYS A 51 -0.19 -5.00 -12.38
CA LYS A 51 -1.53 -4.86 -12.97
C LYS A 51 -2.05 -3.47 -12.66
N TYR A 52 -2.57 -2.79 -13.66
CA TYR A 52 -3.12 -1.44 -13.52
C TYR A 52 -4.27 -1.21 -14.52
N TYR A 53 -5.08 -0.22 -14.22
CA TYR A 53 -6.20 0.17 -15.08
C TYR A 53 -5.85 1.40 -15.91
N GLU A 54 -6.15 1.40 -17.20
CA GLU A 54 -5.93 2.52 -18.09
C GLU A 54 -6.88 2.48 -19.30
N GLU A 55 -7.56 3.61 -19.55
CA GLU A 55 -8.49 3.83 -20.66
C GLU A 55 -9.50 2.68 -20.82
N GLY A 56 -10.18 2.33 -19.73
CA GLY A 56 -11.23 1.31 -19.73
C GLY A 56 -10.75 -0.14 -19.69
N ASN A 57 -9.43 -0.38 -19.62
CA ASN A 57 -8.86 -1.72 -19.70
C ASN A 57 -7.85 -1.99 -18.58
N TRP A 58 -7.86 -3.23 -18.09
CA TRP A 58 -6.78 -3.74 -17.26
C TRP A 58 -5.58 -4.09 -18.14
N LYS A 59 -4.42 -3.63 -17.74
CA LYS A 59 -3.13 -3.90 -18.36
C LYS A 59 -2.21 -4.64 -17.40
N GLU A 60 -1.33 -5.48 -17.95
CA GLU A 60 -0.30 -6.18 -17.20
C GLU A 60 1.10 -5.78 -17.70
N THR A 61 2.08 -5.90 -16.81
CA THR A 61 3.50 -5.68 -17.10
C THR A 61 4.35 -6.72 -16.37
N ALA A 62 5.59 -6.91 -16.78
CA ALA A 62 6.50 -7.75 -16.02
C ALA A 62 6.74 -7.17 -14.60
N PRO A 63 7.10 -8.01 -13.62
CA PRO A 63 7.39 -7.53 -12.28
C PRO A 63 8.48 -6.44 -12.29
N HIS A 64 8.20 -5.31 -11.64
CA HIS A 64 9.11 -4.16 -11.51
C HIS A 64 9.57 -3.50 -12.83
N GLU A 65 8.90 -3.79 -13.95
CA GLU A 65 9.25 -3.25 -15.27
C GLU A 65 9.03 -1.73 -15.32
N ILE A 66 7.90 -1.26 -14.81
CA ILE A 66 7.55 0.16 -14.79
C ILE A 66 7.93 0.74 -13.43
N SER A 67 8.73 1.80 -13.46
CA SER A 67 9.14 2.52 -12.25
C SER A 67 9.23 4.01 -12.50
N ARG A 68 9.07 4.81 -11.44
CA ARG A 68 9.23 6.26 -11.46
C ARG A 68 9.77 6.78 -10.15
N MET A 69 10.36 7.98 -10.17
CA MET A 69 10.71 8.71 -8.96
C MET A 69 9.46 9.40 -8.42
N ILE A 70 9.14 9.15 -7.16
CA ILE A 70 8.04 9.82 -6.45
C ILE A 70 8.62 10.55 -5.25
N ASN A 71 8.24 11.81 -5.09
CA ASN A 71 8.62 12.58 -3.90
C ASN A 71 7.58 12.37 -2.81
N TYR A 72 8.00 11.76 -1.70
CA TYR A 72 7.17 11.50 -0.53
C TYR A 72 7.41 12.57 0.52
N PRO A 73 6.37 13.16 1.10
CA PRO A 73 6.53 14.15 2.15
C PRO A 73 7.36 13.61 3.33
N ASN A 74 8.27 14.41 3.85
CA ASN A 74 9.27 14.11 4.88
C ASN A 74 10.36 13.10 4.48
N ILE A 75 10.08 12.17 3.58
CA ILE A 75 11.02 11.09 3.17
C ILE A 75 11.89 11.54 1.97
N GLY A 76 11.32 12.38 1.08
CA GLY A 76 11.98 12.80 -0.14
C GLY A 76 11.78 11.84 -1.32
N PRO A 77 12.57 12.01 -2.42
CA PRO A 77 12.40 11.23 -3.63
C PRO A 77 12.79 9.75 -3.41
N ARG A 78 11.91 8.85 -3.84
CA ARG A 78 12.13 7.40 -3.83
C ARG A 78 11.71 6.79 -5.15
N LYS A 79 12.47 5.81 -5.62
CA LYS A 79 12.10 5.00 -6.76
C LYS A 79 10.98 4.06 -6.37
N SER A 80 9.86 4.20 -7.05
CA SER A 80 8.65 3.42 -6.82
C SER A 80 8.34 2.59 -8.05
N TYR A 81 7.86 1.40 -7.84
CA TYR A 81 7.57 0.41 -8.88
C TYR A 81 6.08 0.18 -8.96
N LEU A 82 5.57 0.06 -10.17
CA LEU A 82 4.20 -0.32 -10.40
C LEU A 82 4.03 -1.80 -10.06
N ILE A 83 3.11 -2.08 -9.15
CA ILE A 83 2.75 -3.44 -8.76
C ILE A 83 1.25 -3.69 -8.91
N ASN A 84 0.84 -4.94 -8.82
CA ASN A 84 -0.56 -5.30 -8.66
C ASN A 84 -0.99 -5.11 -7.20
N HIS A 85 -2.14 -4.48 -6.97
CA HIS A 85 -2.76 -4.41 -5.66
C HIS A 85 -4.28 -4.49 -5.81
N GLU A 86 -4.93 -5.36 -5.02
CA GLU A 86 -6.34 -5.74 -5.21
C GLU A 86 -7.31 -4.60 -4.97
N GLU A 87 -6.97 -3.61 -4.14
CA GLU A 87 -7.87 -2.47 -3.88
C GLU A 87 -8.19 -1.64 -5.14
N LEU A 88 -7.33 -1.69 -6.17
CA LEU A 88 -7.63 -1.03 -7.43
C LEU A 88 -8.90 -1.58 -8.10
N GLU A 89 -9.24 -2.86 -7.89
CA GLU A 89 -10.40 -3.49 -8.52
C GLU A 89 -11.71 -2.89 -8.00
N SER A 90 -11.81 -2.68 -6.68
CA SER A 90 -12.99 -2.05 -6.08
C SER A 90 -13.07 -0.55 -6.42
N LEU A 91 -11.94 0.15 -6.39
CA LEU A 91 -11.88 1.57 -6.71
C LEU A 91 -12.29 1.85 -8.16
N VAL A 92 -11.80 1.08 -9.13
CA VAL A 92 -12.21 1.21 -10.54
C VAL A 92 -13.70 0.94 -10.72
N LYS A 93 -14.25 -0.04 -9.99
CA LYS A 93 -15.67 -0.36 -10.03
C LYS A 93 -16.53 0.76 -9.43
N ASN A 94 -16.10 1.33 -8.30
CA ASN A 94 -16.88 2.28 -7.52
C ASN A 94 -16.72 3.73 -8.02
N PHE A 95 -15.65 4.03 -8.77
CA PHE A 95 -15.42 5.35 -9.39
C PHE A 95 -15.38 5.23 -10.93
N PRO A 96 -16.54 5.16 -11.60
CA PRO A 96 -16.64 4.85 -13.03
C PRO A 96 -16.07 5.94 -13.94
N THR A 97 -15.76 7.12 -13.43
CA THR A 97 -15.09 8.20 -14.18
C THR A 97 -13.57 8.02 -14.26
N LEU A 98 -13.03 7.02 -13.53
CA LEU A 98 -11.60 6.71 -13.59
C LEU A 98 -11.20 6.25 -15.00
N ARG A 99 -10.18 6.92 -15.54
CA ARG A 99 -9.49 6.58 -16.79
C ARG A 99 -8.21 5.82 -16.52
N ARG A 100 -7.57 6.05 -15.36
CA ARG A 100 -6.35 5.37 -14.94
C ARG A 100 -6.32 5.18 -13.43
N ALA A 101 -5.92 3.99 -12.99
CA ALA A 101 -5.65 3.68 -11.58
C ALA A 101 -4.39 2.82 -11.49
N ARG A 102 -3.42 3.22 -10.66
CA ARG A 102 -2.11 2.58 -10.48
C ARG A 102 -1.76 2.49 -9.00
N PHE A 103 -1.01 1.44 -8.66
CA PHE A 103 -0.40 1.30 -7.34
C PHE A 103 1.13 1.30 -7.46
N TRP A 104 1.76 2.14 -6.66
CA TRP A 104 3.21 2.33 -6.65
C TRP A 104 3.77 2.00 -5.28
N MET A 105 4.76 1.12 -5.22
CA MET A 105 5.44 0.74 -3.97
C MET A 105 6.95 0.90 -4.10
N THR A 106 7.58 1.30 -3.01
CA THR A 106 9.04 1.45 -2.95
C THR A 106 9.72 0.15 -2.54
N PHE A 107 10.86 -0.14 -3.16
CA PHE A 107 11.74 -1.23 -2.78
C PHE A 107 13.18 -0.73 -2.83
N GLY A 108 13.99 -1.14 -1.84
CA GLY A 108 15.42 -0.89 -1.85
C GLY A 108 16.14 -1.75 -2.89
N ASP A 109 17.23 -1.23 -3.47
CA ASP A 109 18.01 -1.95 -4.49
C ASP A 109 18.58 -3.27 -3.95
N GLU A 110 18.98 -3.29 -2.68
CA GLU A 110 19.48 -4.49 -2.00
C GLU A 110 18.37 -5.54 -1.85
N TYR A 111 17.18 -5.12 -1.43
CA TYR A 111 16.01 -6.00 -1.36
C TYR A 111 15.69 -6.63 -2.71
N LEU A 112 15.61 -5.83 -3.78
CA LEU A 112 15.34 -6.35 -5.13
C LEU A 112 16.44 -7.27 -5.65
N THR A 113 17.68 -7.04 -5.26
CA THR A 113 18.81 -7.90 -5.61
C THR A 113 18.66 -9.29 -4.97
N HIS A 114 18.38 -9.34 -3.67
CA HIS A 114 18.15 -10.60 -2.96
C HIS A 114 16.91 -11.32 -3.48
N LEU A 115 15.81 -10.59 -3.71
CA LEU A 115 14.59 -11.16 -4.25
C LEU A 115 14.82 -11.84 -5.60
N ARG A 116 15.60 -11.21 -6.49
CA ARG A 116 15.96 -11.77 -7.80
C ARG A 116 16.78 -13.06 -7.65
N VAL A 117 17.73 -13.09 -6.72
CA VAL A 117 18.50 -14.32 -6.44
C VAL A 117 17.58 -15.44 -5.95
N ILE A 118 16.69 -15.13 -4.99
CA ILE A 118 15.71 -16.08 -4.44
C ILE A 118 14.83 -16.67 -5.54
N GLN A 119 14.35 -15.82 -6.47
CA GLN A 119 13.58 -16.29 -7.63
C GLN A 119 14.41 -17.17 -8.57
N ASN A 120 15.62 -16.73 -8.93
CA ASN A 120 16.48 -17.44 -9.88
C ASN A 120 16.92 -18.84 -9.40
N ILE A 121 17.10 -19.02 -8.10
CA ILE A 121 17.44 -20.33 -7.52
C ILE A 121 16.22 -21.18 -7.16
N GLY A 122 14.99 -20.70 -7.44
CA GLY A 122 13.74 -21.43 -7.20
C GLY A 122 13.21 -21.39 -5.76
N MET A 123 13.83 -20.61 -4.86
CA MET A 123 13.38 -20.52 -3.45
C MET A 123 12.07 -19.79 -3.26
N ALA A 124 11.59 -19.04 -4.26
CA ALA A 124 10.26 -18.46 -4.29
C ALA A 124 9.18 -19.42 -4.82
N GLY A 125 9.53 -20.67 -5.14
CA GLY A 125 8.62 -21.68 -5.69
C GLY A 125 7.56 -22.12 -4.67
N ILE A 126 6.33 -22.31 -5.16
CA ILE A 126 5.17 -22.74 -4.36
C ILE A 126 4.80 -24.21 -4.60
N GLU A 127 5.41 -24.84 -5.59
CA GLU A 127 5.19 -26.26 -5.87
C GLU A 127 6.09 -27.13 -5.00
N PRO A 128 5.59 -28.27 -4.47
CA PRO A 128 6.39 -29.17 -3.67
C PRO A 128 7.55 -29.76 -4.49
N ILE A 129 8.72 -29.86 -3.86
CA ILE A 129 9.90 -30.57 -4.38
C ILE A 129 10.25 -31.74 -3.47
N ASP A 130 10.83 -32.82 -4.02
CA ASP A 130 11.34 -33.91 -3.21
C ASP A 130 12.68 -33.52 -2.59
N PHE A 131 12.79 -33.63 -1.27
CA PHE A 131 14.02 -33.49 -0.52
C PHE A 131 14.21 -34.71 0.37
N GLN A 132 15.06 -35.63 -0.07
CA GLN A 132 15.39 -36.86 0.67
C GLN A 132 14.14 -37.69 1.05
N GLY A 133 13.19 -37.83 0.14
CA GLY A 133 11.93 -38.55 0.33
C GLY A 133 10.84 -37.78 1.07
N ASN A 134 11.07 -36.51 1.40
CA ASN A 134 10.06 -35.60 1.97
C ASN A 134 9.64 -34.55 0.96
N GLN A 135 8.36 -34.22 0.92
CA GLN A 135 7.85 -33.11 0.11
C GLN A 135 8.01 -31.80 0.88
N ILE A 136 8.75 -30.85 0.31
CA ILE A 136 8.88 -29.50 0.86
C ILE A 136 8.51 -28.46 -0.19
N ILE A 137 7.91 -27.36 0.25
CA ILE A 137 7.63 -26.19 -0.58
C ILE A 137 8.75 -25.18 -0.34
N PRO A 138 9.57 -24.79 -1.37
CA PRO A 138 10.71 -23.91 -1.19
C PRO A 138 10.37 -22.60 -0.47
N LEU A 139 9.28 -21.94 -0.85
CA LEU A 139 8.84 -20.68 -0.25
C LEU A 139 8.46 -20.86 1.24
N GLN A 140 7.85 -21.98 1.62
CA GLN A 140 7.54 -22.28 3.02
C GLN A 140 8.81 -22.48 3.85
N PHE A 141 9.81 -23.17 3.28
CA PHE A 141 11.09 -23.31 3.92
C PHE A 141 11.82 -21.97 4.07
N LEU A 142 11.81 -21.14 3.00
CA LEU A 142 12.39 -19.81 3.04
C LEU A 142 11.76 -18.94 4.15
N LYS A 143 10.44 -19.00 4.30
CA LYS A 143 9.69 -18.27 5.35
C LYS A 143 10.23 -18.60 6.76
N GLU A 144 10.51 -19.88 7.04
CA GLU A 144 11.03 -20.30 8.35
C GLU A 144 12.48 -19.87 8.62
N VAL A 145 13.24 -19.56 7.55
CA VAL A 145 14.63 -19.09 7.63
C VAL A 145 14.73 -17.58 7.76
N LEU A 146 13.75 -16.85 7.23
CA LEU A 146 13.73 -15.38 7.26
C LEU A 146 13.47 -14.85 8.67
N PRO A 147 13.96 -13.63 9.00
CA PRO A 147 13.62 -12.97 10.24
C PRO A 147 12.10 -12.82 10.39
N ASP A 148 11.57 -13.07 11.57
CA ASP A 148 10.19 -12.75 11.90
C ASP A 148 9.95 -11.24 11.71
N PRO A 149 8.91 -10.82 10.98
CA PRO A 149 8.61 -9.40 10.73
C PRO A 149 8.45 -8.58 12.00
N GLY A 150 7.90 -9.17 13.07
CA GLY A 150 7.76 -8.50 14.36
C GLY A 150 9.11 -8.18 15.02
N SER A 151 10.14 -9.01 14.76
CA SER A 151 11.48 -8.79 15.31
C SER A 151 12.21 -7.57 14.73
N LEU A 152 11.72 -6.99 13.64
CA LEU A 152 12.33 -5.82 13.03
C LEU A 152 11.98 -4.53 13.78
N ALA A 153 10.85 -4.51 14.49
CA ALA A 153 10.25 -3.30 15.05
C ALA A 153 11.17 -2.52 16.00
N GLU A 154 11.93 -3.20 16.85
CA GLU A 154 12.79 -2.56 17.87
C GLU A 154 13.90 -1.68 17.28
N LYS A 155 14.40 -2.04 16.10
CA LYS A 155 15.56 -1.38 15.45
C LYS A 155 15.20 -0.66 14.16
N TYR A 156 13.91 -0.49 13.90
CA TYR A 156 13.47 0.13 12.67
C TYR A 156 13.45 1.65 12.83
N ASP A 157 14.33 2.33 12.10
CA ASP A 157 14.36 3.79 12.00
C ASP A 157 13.77 4.24 10.66
N GLY A 158 13.18 5.44 10.62
CA GLY A 158 12.54 6.02 9.43
C GLY A 158 11.03 6.01 9.53
N GLU A 159 10.36 6.25 8.42
CA GLU A 159 8.91 6.37 8.40
C GLU A 159 8.27 5.77 7.14
N THR A 160 7.02 5.34 7.25
CA THR A 160 6.16 5.03 6.11
C THR A 160 5.46 6.29 5.62
N SER A 161 5.13 6.34 4.32
CA SER A 161 4.24 7.34 3.74
C SER A 161 3.30 6.67 2.76
N ILE A 162 2.01 6.72 3.06
CA ILE A 162 0.98 6.06 2.25
C ILE A 162 -0.07 7.10 1.88
N GLY A 163 -0.45 7.15 0.60
CA GLY A 163 -1.44 8.13 0.16
C GLY A 163 -1.95 7.95 -1.25
N CYS A 164 -2.84 8.87 -1.63
CA CYS A 164 -3.50 8.89 -2.93
C CYS A 164 -3.22 10.22 -3.63
N ARG A 165 -2.60 10.15 -4.80
CA ARG A 165 -2.49 11.27 -5.73
C ARG A 165 -3.64 11.17 -6.71
N ILE A 166 -4.46 12.20 -6.77
CA ILE A 166 -5.73 12.19 -7.47
C ILE A 166 -5.80 13.38 -8.41
N SER A 167 -6.34 13.16 -9.59
CA SER A 167 -6.61 14.21 -10.56
C SER A 167 -8.00 14.03 -11.15
N GLY A 168 -8.70 15.12 -11.36
CA GLY A 168 -10.07 15.10 -11.84
C GLY A 168 -10.67 16.50 -12.01
N ILE A 169 -11.98 16.57 -11.99
CA ILE A 169 -12.75 17.81 -12.21
C ILE A 169 -13.52 18.20 -10.95
N LYS A 170 -13.49 19.49 -10.62
CA LYS A 170 -14.38 20.12 -9.64
C LYS A 170 -14.92 21.44 -10.20
N ASN A 171 -16.24 21.61 -10.22
CA ASN A 171 -16.90 22.80 -10.77
C ASN A 171 -16.41 23.16 -12.19
N GLY A 172 -16.24 22.15 -13.05
CA GLY A 172 -15.79 22.30 -14.43
C GLY A 172 -14.30 22.65 -14.58
N ARG A 173 -13.49 22.63 -13.52
CA ARG A 173 -12.06 22.90 -13.55
C ARG A 173 -11.27 21.67 -13.19
N HIS A 174 -10.18 21.45 -13.91
CA HIS A 174 -9.21 20.41 -13.58
C HIS A 174 -8.45 20.79 -12.31
N GLN A 175 -8.29 19.84 -11.42
CA GLN A 175 -7.45 19.99 -10.23
C GLN A 175 -6.71 18.69 -9.88
N THR A 176 -5.66 18.83 -9.08
CA THR A 176 -4.90 17.75 -8.50
C THR A 176 -4.93 17.84 -6.98
N TYR A 177 -4.86 16.68 -6.34
CA TYR A 177 -4.98 16.56 -4.89
C TYR A 177 -4.14 15.40 -4.40
N TYR A 178 -3.46 15.60 -3.30
CA TYR A 178 -2.71 14.53 -2.64
C TYR A 178 -3.13 14.44 -1.17
N ILE A 179 -3.62 13.29 -0.78
CA ILE A 179 -3.97 12.96 0.60
C ILE A 179 -3.09 11.80 1.06
N TYR A 180 -2.48 11.93 2.23
CA TYR A 180 -1.51 10.97 2.72
C TYR A 180 -1.41 10.98 4.24
N ASN A 181 -0.83 9.92 4.79
CA ASN A 181 -0.34 9.90 6.17
C ASN A 181 1.10 9.39 6.20
N ASN A 182 1.86 9.85 7.19
CA ASN A 182 3.16 9.33 7.54
C ASN A 182 3.09 8.64 8.88
N CYS A 183 3.92 7.61 9.09
CA CYS A 183 4.04 6.92 10.36
C CYS A 183 5.51 6.62 10.66
N ASP A 184 6.03 7.22 11.72
CA ASP A 184 7.38 6.98 12.20
C ASP A 184 7.46 5.60 12.86
N HIS A 185 8.43 4.76 12.43
CA HIS A 185 8.59 3.39 12.92
C HIS A 185 8.91 3.35 14.42
N ARG A 186 9.74 4.29 14.89
CA ARG A 186 10.13 4.34 16.30
C ARG A 186 8.99 4.77 17.19
N ALA A 187 8.20 5.77 16.76
CA ALA A 187 7.02 6.20 17.48
C ALA A 187 5.97 5.08 17.59
N ALA A 188 5.69 4.39 16.47
CA ALA A 188 4.79 3.24 16.46
C ALA A 188 5.26 2.14 17.41
N TYR A 189 6.57 1.84 17.43
CA TYR A 189 7.14 0.85 18.34
C TYR A 189 7.00 1.24 19.81
N LEU A 190 7.27 2.49 20.17
CA LEU A 190 7.16 2.97 21.54
C LEU A 190 5.72 2.93 22.04
N GLU A 191 4.74 3.11 21.16
CA GLU A 191 3.33 3.06 21.52
C GLU A 191 2.79 1.64 21.64
N THR A 192 3.12 0.77 20.67
CA THR A 192 2.45 -0.52 20.53
C THR A 192 3.38 -1.74 20.49
N GLY A 193 4.69 -1.55 20.46
CA GLY A 193 5.68 -2.62 20.20
C GLY A 193 5.71 -3.10 18.75
N ALA A 194 5.00 -2.41 17.84
CA ALA A 194 4.92 -2.77 16.43
C ALA A 194 5.65 -1.75 15.55
N GLN A 195 6.09 -2.18 14.37
CA GLN A 195 6.66 -1.29 13.36
C GLN A 195 5.57 -0.49 12.61
N GLY A 196 5.96 0.59 11.93
CA GLY A 196 5.05 1.47 11.21
C GLY A 196 4.15 0.77 10.19
N VAL A 197 4.62 -0.23 9.44
CA VAL A 197 3.79 -0.98 8.48
C VAL A 197 2.66 -1.74 9.19
N SER A 198 2.97 -2.40 10.31
CA SER A 198 1.95 -3.09 11.13
C SER A 198 0.99 -2.09 11.77
N TYR A 199 1.49 -0.94 12.19
CA TYR A 199 0.68 0.13 12.79
C TYR A 199 -0.30 0.73 11.78
N THR A 200 0.18 1.09 10.57
CA THR A 200 -0.65 1.65 9.48
C THR A 200 -1.66 0.65 8.90
N THR A 201 -1.49 -0.63 9.19
CA THR A 201 -2.44 -1.69 8.83
C THR A 201 -3.44 -1.96 9.96
N GLY A 202 -2.94 -2.11 11.18
CA GLY A 202 -3.76 -2.51 12.35
C GLY A 202 -4.72 -1.43 12.82
N VAL A 203 -4.26 -0.18 12.91
CA VAL A 203 -5.09 0.95 13.37
C VAL A 203 -6.31 1.17 12.45
N PRO A 204 -6.17 1.26 11.12
CA PRO A 204 -7.33 1.38 10.23
C PRO A 204 -8.29 0.19 10.31
N ALA A 205 -7.78 -1.03 10.45
CA ALA A 205 -8.62 -2.22 10.59
C ALA A 205 -9.46 -2.16 11.88
N ALA A 206 -8.85 -1.80 13.00
CA ALA A 206 -9.53 -1.63 14.28
C ALA A 206 -10.58 -0.50 14.22
N LEU A 207 -10.27 0.61 13.56
CA LEU A 207 -11.21 1.71 13.37
C LEU A 207 -12.37 1.33 12.46
N GLY A 208 -12.14 0.56 11.40
CA GLY A 208 -13.21 0.03 10.57
C GLY A 208 -14.18 -0.84 11.37
N ALA A 209 -13.66 -1.74 12.22
CA ALA A 209 -14.47 -2.52 13.15
C ALA A 209 -15.27 -1.61 14.13
N LYS A 210 -14.64 -0.56 14.66
CA LYS A 210 -15.29 0.43 15.52
C LYS A 210 -16.41 1.18 14.79
N MET A 211 -16.23 1.55 13.51
CA MET A 211 -17.28 2.18 12.70
C MET A 211 -18.52 1.28 12.57
N MET A 212 -18.32 -0.02 12.34
CA MET A 212 -19.42 -1.00 12.26
C MET A 212 -20.11 -1.19 13.61
N ILE A 213 -19.36 -1.43 14.68
CA ILE A 213 -19.92 -1.67 16.03
C ILE A 213 -20.68 -0.45 16.55
N SER A 214 -20.16 0.76 16.31
CA SER A 214 -20.83 2.01 16.71
C SER A 214 -22.02 2.37 15.81
N GLY A 215 -22.24 1.66 14.72
CA GLY A 215 -23.32 1.92 13.77
C GLY A 215 -23.10 3.18 12.92
N LYS A 216 -21.88 3.70 12.85
CA LYS A 216 -21.52 4.77 11.91
C LYS A 216 -21.49 4.24 10.47
N TRP A 217 -21.00 3.01 10.28
CA TRP A 217 -21.10 2.26 9.02
C TRP A 217 -22.16 1.17 9.18
N LYS A 218 -23.18 1.19 8.33
CA LYS A 218 -24.32 0.27 8.39
C LYS A 218 -24.57 -0.36 7.03
N GLY A 219 -24.88 -1.65 7.04
CA GLY A 219 -25.27 -2.39 5.84
C GLY A 219 -25.46 -3.87 6.17
N SER A 220 -26.17 -4.58 5.29
CA SER A 220 -26.30 -6.05 5.34
C SER A 220 -25.66 -6.61 4.08
N GLY A 221 -24.58 -7.35 4.23
CA GLY A 221 -23.82 -7.91 3.11
C GLY A 221 -22.31 -7.62 3.20
N VAL A 222 -21.64 -7.68 2.07
CA VAL A 222 -20.21 -7.36 1.91
C VAL A 222 -20.10 -6.03 1.16
N PHE A 223 -19.37 -5.11 1.75
CA PHE A 223 -19.16 -3.76 1.22
C PHE A 223 -17.66 -3.48 1.14
N ASN A 224 -17.25 -2.65 0.20
CA ASN A 224 -15.94 -2.02 0.22
C ASN A 224 -15.97 -0.80 1.15
N VAL A 225 -14.84 -0.43 1.70
CA VAL A 225 -14.80 0.69 2.67
C VAL A 225 -15.13 2.04 2.03
N GLU A 226 -14.89 2.20 0.74
CA GLU A 226 -15.26 3.39 -0.04
C GLU A 226 -16.77 3.54 -0.31
N ASP A 227 -17.58 2.52 0.02
CA ASP A 227 -19.04 2.61 -0.03
C ASP A 227 -19.62 3.38 1.16
N PHE A 228 -18.82 3.63 2.20
CA PHE A 228 -19.24 4.29 3.43
C PHE A 228 -18.79 5.75 3.50
N ASP A 229 -19.40 6.51 4.42
CA ASP A 229 -18.97 7.87 4.72
C ASP A 229 -17.54 7.87 5.30
N PRO A 230 -16.57 8.51 4.63
CA PRO A 230 -15.18 8.54 5.08
C PRO A 230 -14.92 9.46 6.28
N ASP A 231 -15.76 10.49 6.49
CA ASP A 231 -15.48 11.56 7.45
C ASP A 231 -15.32 11.05 8.89
N PRO A 232 -16.26 10.25 9.45
CA PRO A 232 -16.14 9.80 10.83
C PRO A 232 -14.94 8.85 11.04
N PHE A 233 -14.51 8.16 9.98
CA PHE A 233 -13.33 7.31 10.02
C PHE A 233 -12.06 8.15 10.05
N LEU A 234 -11.93 9.14 9.16
CA LEU A 234 -10.75 10.02 9.10
C LEU A 234 -10.60 10.91 10.34
N GLU A 235 -11.71 11.34 10.91
CA GLU A 235 -11.69 12.03 12.21
C GLU A 235 -11.10 11.15 13.31
N ASP A 236 -11.54 9.89 13.40
CA ASP A 236 -11.04 8.95 14.38
C ASP A 236 -9.59 8.50 14.05
N LEU A 237 -9.20 8.38 12.78
CA LEU A 237 -7.85 8.02 12.34
C LEU A 237 -6.80 9.01 12.88
N GLY A 238 -7.05 10.30 12.71
CA GLY A 238 -6.17 11.35 13.24
C GLY A 238 -6.04 11.34 14.76
N LYS A 239 -7.10 10.95 15.48
CA LYS A 239 -7.11 10.85 16.96
C LYS A 239 -6.40 9.59 17.48
N ASN A 240 -6.20 8.59 16.63
CA ASN A 240 -5.60 7.31 16.98
C ASN A 240 -4.23 7.11 16.32
N GLY A 241 -3.41 8.16 16.29
CA GLY A 241 -1.99 8.09 15.94
C GLY A 241 -1.65 8.18 14.45
N LEU A 242 -2.63 8.10 13.56
CA LEU A 242 -2.40 8.23 12.12
C LEU A 242 -2.95 9.58 11.61
N VAL A 243 -2.22 10.63 11.92
CA VAL A 243 -2.52 11.97 11.40
C VAL A 243 -2.34 11.94 9.88
N TRP A 244 -3.34 12.45 9.18
CA TRP A 244 -3.33 12.55 7.73
C TRP A 244 -3.26 14.02 7.28
N HIS A 245 -2.75 14.21 6.09
CA HIS A 245 -2.46 15.53 5.50
C HIS A 245 -3.02 15.61 4.09
N GLU A 246 -3.30 16.83 3.65
CA GLU A 246 -3.73 17.10 2.28
C GLU A 246 -2.89 18.21 1.63
N ILE A 247 -2.62 18.06 0.34
CA ILE A 247 -2.00 19.08 -0.52
C ILE A 247 -2.95 19.31 -1.69
N LYS A 248 -3.51 20.52 -1.76
CA LYS A 248 -4.41 20.97 -2.84
C LYS A 248 -3.60 21.63 -3.94
N GLU A 249 -4.02 21.48 -5.19
CA GLU A 249 -3.35 22.03 -6.35
C GLU A 249 -1.86 21.59 -6.41
N ALA A 250 -1.57 20.39 -5.95
CA ALA A 250 -0.25 19.84 -6.03
C ALA A 250 0.16 19.75 -7.51
N ASN A 251 1.37 20.22 -7.84
CA ASN A 251 2.03 19.93 -9.11
C ASN A 251 2.41 18.44 -9.11
N LEU A 252 1.40 17.59 -9.26
CA LEU A 252 1.57 16.17 -9.37
C LEU A 252 1.80 15.88 -10.85
N GLU A 253 3.03 15.50 -11.19
CA GLU A 253 3.27 14.84 -12.47
C GLU A 253 2.52 13.51 -12.42
N MET A 254 1.38 13.48 -13.09
CA MET A 254 0.48 12.32 -13.17
C MET A 254 0.66 11.57 -14.50
N ASP A 255 1.82 11.70 -15.14
CA ASP A 255 2.16 11.12 -16.46
C ASP A 255 2.32 9.60 -16.44
#